data_2a0bad94b31611970124424a12b440ab
#
_entry.id   2a0bad94b31611970124424a12b440ab
#
_cell.length_a   1.000
_cell.length_b   1.000
_cell.length_c   1.000
_cell.angle_alpha   90.00
_cell.angle_beta   90.00
_cell.angle_gamma   90.00
#
_symmetry.space_group_name_H-M   'P 1'
#
loop_
_entity.id
_entity.type
_entity.pdbx_description
1 polymer ?
#
loop_
_entity_poly.entity_id
_entity_poly.type
_entity_poly.pdbx_seq_one_letter_code
_entity_poly.pdbx_strand_id
1 'polypeptide(L)'
;MFVGLFLVLLGYIGYFQVKESQDIIRSPYNARQNSNAKRVTRGMIVDKNGNVLAKTDTAADGSETREYPYGNAFAHVVGYNVQGKSGIESLGNYDLLTSDENFLIKLKNEFQDKKNMGNTVVTTLDADLQEAAYQALGDKKGAVVAMEPKTGKILAMVSKPD
;
A
#
# COMPACT_ATOMS: atom_id res chain seq x y z
N MET A 1 -33.20 32.22 -10.88
CA MET A 1 -33.33 30.88 -10.29
C MET A 1 -32.24 29.91 -10.81
N PHE A 2 -32.09 29.66 -12.12
CA PHE A 2 -31.09 28.74 -12.70
C PHE A 2 -29.63 29.12 -12.36
N VAL A 3 -29.25 30.40 -12.43
CA VAL A 3 -27.89 30.87 -12.10
C VAL A 3 -27.53 30.57 -10.66
N GLY A 4 -28.47 30.75 -9.71
CA GLY A 4 -28.23 30.43 -8.30
C GLY A 4 -28.00 28.94 -8.09
N LEU A 5 -28.76 28.08 -8.77
CA LEU A 5 -28.61 26.63 -8.70
C LEU A 5 -27.26 26.17 -9.29
N PHE A 6 -26.81 26.84 -10.36
CA PHE A 6 -25.51 26.57 -10.98
C PHE A 6 -24.33 26.95 -10.07
N LEU A 7 -24.44 28.09 -9.36
CA LEU A 7 -23.43 28.53 -8.39
C LEU A 7 -23.33 27.57 -7.20
N VAL A 8 -24.45 27.07 -6.69
CA VAL A 8 -24.48 26.04 -5.64
C VAL A 8 -23.82 24.76 -6.12
N LEU A 9 -24.10 24.31 -7.34
CA LEU A 9 -23.48 23.13 -7.92
C LEU A 9 -21.96 23.27 -8.08
N LEU A 10 -21.49 24.43 -8.57
CA LEU A 10 -20.05 24.73 -8.67
C LEU A 10 -19.37 24.74 -7.31
N GLY A 11 -20.01 25.34 -6.30
CA GLY A 11 -19.51 25.33 -4.92
C GLY A 11 -19.42 23.91 -4.34
N TYR A 12 -20.43 23.08 -4.59
CA TYR A 12 -20.43 21.68 -4.17
C TYR A 12 -19.33 20.85 -4.86
N ILE A 13 -19.15 21.03 -6.19
CA ILE A 13 -18.08 20.36 -6.93
C ILE A 13 -16.71 20.77 -6.38
N GLY A 14 -16.50 22.06 -6.12
CA GLY A 14 -15.24 22.55 -5.51
C GLY A 14 -15.01 21.95 -4.12
N TYR A 15 -16.03 21.91 -3.27
CA TYR A 15 -15.96 21.27 -1.96
C TYR A 15 -15.61 19.79 -2.07
N PHE A 16 -16.31 19.05 -2.92
CA PHE A 16 -16.08 17.64 -3.17
C PHE A 16 -14.64 17.36 -3.65
N GLN A 17 -14.15 18.16 -4.60
CA GLN A 17 -12.80 18.03 -5.15
C GLN A 17 -11.71 18.19 -4.09
N VAL A 18 -11.91 19.11 -3.13
CA VAL A 18 -10.91 19.41 -2.09
C VAL A 18 -11.00 18.45 -0.91
N LYS A 19 -12.21 18.04 -0.51
CA LYS A 19 -12.44 17.30 0.73
C LYS A 19 -12.58 15.79 0.53
N GLU A 20 -13.32 15.35 -0.47
CA GLU A 20 -13.74 13.94 -0.56
C GLU A 20 -13.05 13.15 -1.68
N SER A 21 -12.56 13.84 -2.72
CA SER A 21 -12.01 13.14 -3.89
C SER A 21 -10.79 12.29 -3.54
N GLN A 22 -9.94 12.74 -2.62
CA GLN A 22 -8.72 12.02 -2.23
C GLN A 22 -9.05 10.70 -1.51
N ASP A 23 -10.04 10.71 -0.63
CA ASP A 23 -10.46 9.52 0.10
C ASP A 23 -11.07 8.47 -0.85
N ILE A 24 -11.86 8.93 -1.84
CA ILE A 24 -12.43 8.04 -2.85
C ILE A 24 -11.35 7.47 -3.78
N ILE A 25 -10.38 8.30 -4.19
CA ILE A 25 -9.28 7.86 -5.07
C ILE A 25 -8.42 6.81 -4.36
N ARG A 26 -8.12 7.01 -3.08
CA ARG A 26 -7.30 6.12 -2.25
C ARG A 26 -8.06 4.90 -1.72
N SER A 27 -9.39 4.89 -1.83
CA SER A 27 -10.22 3.80 -1.33
C SER A 27 -9.76 2.44 -1.90
N PRO A 28 -9.54 1.42 -1.05
CA PRO A 28 -9.18 0.06 -1.51
C PRO A 28 -10.18 -0.57 -2.48
N TYR A 29 -11.43 -0.09 -2.46
CA TYR A 29 -12.51 -0.55 -3.33
C TYR A 29 -12.51 0.12 -4.71
N ASN A 30 -11.62 1.09 -4.97
CA ASN A 30 -11.54 1.76 -6.25
C ASN A 30 -10.90 0.87 -7.32
N ALA A 31 -11.73 0.22 -8.14
CA ALA A 31 -11.29 -0.68 -9.20
C ALA A 31 -10.37 -0.02 -10.26
N ARG A 32 -10.39 1.32 -10.40
CA ARG A 32 -9.51 2.05 -11.32
C ARG A 32 -8.03 1.90 -10.96
N GLN A 33 -7.71 1.67 -9.69
CA GLN A 33 -6.32 1.45 -9.25
C GLN A 33 -5.70 0.21 -9.93
N ASN A 34 -6.50 -0.81 -10.24
CA ASN A 34 -6.01 -2.02 -10.91
C ASN A 34 -5.55 -1.76 -12.35
N SER A 35 -6.06 -0.72 -13.01
CA SER A 35 -5.59 -0.35 -14.36
C SER A 35 -4.16 0.19 -14.35
N ASN A 36 -3.71 0.78 -13.24
CA ASN A 36 -2.35 1.28 -13.08
C ASN A 36 -1.33 0.14 -12.97
N ALA A 37 -1.74 -1.05 -12.49
CA ALA A 37 -0.87 -2.22 -12.39
C ALA A 37 -0.29 -2.68 -13.75
N LYS A 38 -0.90 -2.28 -14.86
CA LYS A 38 -0.35 -2.55 -16.21
C LYS A 38 0.82 -1.64 -16.59
N ARG A 39 0.93 -0.47 -15.97
CA ARG A 39 1.91 0.58 -16.30
C ARG A 39 2.95 0.82 -15.22
N VAL A 40 2.67 0.34 -14.01
CA VAL A 40 3.49 0.60 -12.82
C VAL A 40 3.81 -0.73 -12.16
N THR A 41 5.11 -1.02 -12.00
CA THR A 41 5.57 -2.11 -11.14
C THR A 41 5.28 -1.74 -9.70
N ARG A 42 4.61 -2.63 -8.97
CA ARG A 42 4.16 -2.37 -7.62
C ARG A 42 5.30 -2.03 -6.67
N GLY A 43 5.20 -0.90 -5.97
CA GLY A 43 6.21 -0.40 -5.05
C GLY A 43 6.46 -1.28 -3.83
N MET A 44 7.47 -0.94 -3.05
CA MET A 44 7.86 -1.70 -1.85
C MET A 44 7.05 -1.28 -0.62
N ILE A 45 6.92 -2.21 0.33
CA ILE A 45 6.46 -1.93 1.69
C ILE A 45 7.67 -2.16 2.60
N VAL A 46 7.99 -1.18 3.44
CA VAL A 46 9.12 -1.26 4.37
C VAL A 46 8.67 -0.95 5.80
N ASP A 47 9.42 -1.46 6.77
CA ASP A 47 9.27 -1.13 8.17
C ASP A 47 9.81 0.28 8.49
N LYS A 48 9.76 0.70 9.75
CA LYS A 48 10.27 2.01 10.21
C LYS A 48 11.79 2.17 10.03
N ASN A 49 12.54 1.07 9.91
CA ASN A 49 13.99 1.04 9.79
C ASN A 49 14.45 0.86 8.33
N GLY A 50 13.51 0.68 7.38
CA GLY A 50 13.80 0.43 5.97
C GLY A 50 13.92 -1.05 5.61
N ASN A 51 13.65 -1.99 6.52
CA ASN A 51 13.60 -3.41 6.22
C ASN A 51 12.44 -3.71 5.27
N VAL A 52 12.72 -4.48 4.21
CA VAL A 52 11.73 -4.76 3.16
C VAL A 52 10.74 -5.82 3.62
N LEU A 53 9.48 -5.43 3.79
CA LEU A 53 8.37 -6.33 4.16
C LEU A 53 7.69 -6.95 2.96
N ALA A 54 7.63 -6.21 1.84
CA ALA A 54 7.14 -6.71 0.57
C ALA A 54 7.81 -5.96 -0.58
N LYS A 55 8.23 -6.69 -1.64
CA LYS A 55 8.83 -6.15 -2.87
C LYS A 55 8.31 -6.88 -4.10
N THR A 56 8.47 -6.26 -5.26
CA THR A 56 8.17 -6.90 -6.55
C THR A 56 9.47 -7.13 -7.28
N ASP A 57 9.77 -8.39 -7.59
CA ASP A 57 10.88 -8.77 -8.45
C ASP A 57 10.36 -8.95 -9.88
N THR A 58 11.10 -8.39 -10.84
CA THR A 58 10.78 -8.49 -12.26
C THR A 58 11.83 -9.40 -12.92
N ALA A 59 11.38 -10.51 -13.48
CA ALA A 59 12.22 -11.45 -14.20
C ALA A 59 12.62 -10.90 -15.59
N ALA A 60 13.59 -11.55 -16.23
CA ALA A 60 14.08 -11.14 -17.54
C ALA A 60 13.02 -11.22 -18.66
N ASP A 61 11.99 -12.03 -18.49
CA ASP A 61 10.83 -12.16 -19.38
C ASP A 61 9.74 -11.10 -19.13
N GLY A 62 9.95 -10.19 -18.17
CA GLY A 62 8.99 -9.16 -17.79
C GLY A 62 7.91 -9.63 -16.81
N SER A 63 7.93 -10.89 -16.37
CA SER A 63 7.02 -11.37 -15.35
C SER A 63 7.34 -10.76 -13.98
N GLU A 64 6.30 -10.43 -13.22
CA GLU A 64 6.42 -9.79 -11.91
C GLU A 64 5.97 -10.76 -10.82
N THR A 65 6.83 -10.98 -9.83
CA THR A 65 6.54 -11.79 -8.66
C THR A 65 6.59 -10.94 -7.39
N ARG A 66 5.55 -11.01 -6.58
CA ARG A 66 5.51 -10.32 -5.29
C ARG A 66 6.12 -11.19 -4.22
N GLU A 67 7.15 -10.71 -3.55
CA GLU A 67 7.86 -11.40 -2.49
C GLU A 67 7.59 -10.78 -1.12
N TYR A 68 7.51 -11.65 -0.11
CA TYR A 68 7.29 -11.30 1.29
C TYR A 68 8.41 -11.95 2.13
N PRO A 69 9.56 -11.27 2.33
CA PRO A 69 10.76 -11.86 2.94
C PRO A 69 10.54 -12.44 4.35
N TYR A 70 9.61 -11.86 5.10
CA TYR A 70 9.30 -12.29 6.48
C TYR A 70 8.16 -13.32 6.57
N GLY A 71 7.58 -13.73 5.44
CA GLY A 71 6.57 -14.79 5.37
C GLY A 71 5.41 -14.60 6.35
N ASN A 72 5.09 -15.66 7.08
CA ASN A 72 3.92 -15.75 7.96
C ASN A 72 3.91 -14.72 9.10
N ALA A 73 5.08 -14.30 9.61
CA ALA A 73 5.14 -13.32 10.70
C ALA A 73 4.43 -11.99 10.36
N PHE A 74 4.33 -11.65 9.08
CA PHE A 74 3.71 -10.43 8.60
C PHE A 74 2.42 -10.66 7.80
N ALA A 75 1.98 -11.91 7.63
CA ALA A 75 0.86 -12.27 6.76
C ALA A 75 -0.42 -11.49 7.05
N HIS A 76 -0.78 -11.29 8.32
CA HIS A 76 -1.99 -10.57 8.69
C HIS A 76 -1.89 -9.06 8.55
N VAL A 77 -0.73 -8.46 8.82
CA VAL A 77 -0.57 -6.99 8.81
C VAL A 77 -0.19 -6.47 7.43
N VAL A 78 0.76 -7.10 6.75
CA VAL A 78 1.13 -6.74 5.37
C VAL A 78 0.06 -7.23 4.39
N GLY A 79 -0.43 -8.45 4.61
CA GLY A 79 -1.45 -9.05 3.78
C GLY A 79 -0.89 -9.62 2.47
N TYR A 80 -1.75 -9.66 1.46
CA TYR A 80 -1.45 -10.19 0.12
C TYR A 80 -2.05 -9.30 -0.96
N ASN A 81 -1.54 -9.38 -2.19
CA ASN A 81 -1.98 -8.54 -3.30
C ASN A 81 -2.77 -9.30 -4.40
N VAL A 82 -3.07 -10.58 -4.22
CA VAL A 82 -3.83 -11.42 -5.15
C VAL A 82 -5.21 -11.77 -4.61
N GLN A 83 -6.22 -11.91 -5.50
CA GLN A 83 -7.57 -12.36 -5.16
C GLN A 83 -8.25 -11.59 -4.01
N GLY A 84 -8.21 -10.26 -4.08
CA GLY A 84 -8.96 -9.41 -3.15
C GLY A 84 -8.11 -8.46 -2.32
N LYS A 85 -6.82 -8.66 -2.21
CA LYS A 85 -5.89 -7.87 -1.41
C LYS A 85 -6.31 -7.72 0.07
N SER A 86 -5.37 -7.71 0.97
CA SER A 86 -5.64 -7.51 2.40
C SER A 86 -4.53 -6.69 3.05
N GLY A 87 -4.70 -6.29 4.31
CA GLY A 87 -3.72 -5.59 5.11
C GLY A 87 -3.20 -4.31 4.45
N ILE A 88 -1.93 -4.02 4.63
CA ILE A 88 -1.24 -2.85 4.07
C ILE A 88 -1.21 -2.90 2.54
N GLU A 89 -1.16 -4.09 1.93
CA GLU A 89 -1.26 -4.26 0.47
C GLU A 89 -2.57 -3.68 -0.09
N SER A 90 -3.66 -3.79 0.66
CA SER A 90 -4.95 -3.20 0.28
C SER A 90 -5.01 -1.71 0.59
N LEU A 91 -4.64 -1.31 1.79
CA LEU A 91 -4.71 0.09 2.24
C LEU A 91 -3.76 0.99 1.45
N GLY A 92 -2.54 0.55 1.21
CA GLY A 92 -1.51 1.27 0.44
C GLY A 92 -1.60 1.06 -1.08
N ASN A 93 -2.63 0.40 -1.59
CA ASN A 93 -2.70 0.02 -3.00
C ASN A 93 -2.56 1.19 -3.96
N TYR A 94 -3.14 2.34 -3.63
CA TYR A 94 -3.02 3.55 -4.43
C TYR A 94 -1.56 4.02 -4.53
N ASP A 95 -0.88 4.16 -3.40
CA ASP A 95 0.50 4.64 -3.35
C ASP A 95 1.46 3.63 -3.99
N LEU A 96 1.27 2.34 -3.75
CA LEU A 96 2.06 1.26 -4.36
C LEU A 96 1.91 1.18 -5.89
N LEU A 97 0.83 1.68 -6.47
CA LEU A 97 0.56 1.72 -7.92
C LEU A 97 0.63 3.14 -8.50
N THR A 98 1.10 4.11 -7.72
CA THR A 98 1.37 5.47 -8.17
C THR A 98 2.88 5.70 -8.18
N SER A 99 3.40 6.31 -9.23
CA SER A 99 4.81 6.66 -9.32
C SER A 99 4.98 8.18 -9.25
N ASP A 100 5.78 8.65 -8.32
CA ASP A 100 6.16 10.07 -8.19
C ASP A 100 7.50 10.37 -8.90
N GLU A 101 7.99 9.45 -9.74
CA GLU A 101 9.18 9.67 -10.56
C GLU A 101 9.03 10.92 -11.43
N ASN A 102 10.17 11.56 -11.71
CA ASN A 102 10.22 12.73 -12.57
C ASN A 102 9.65 12.43 -13.97
N PHE A 103 8.95 13.42 -14.55
CA PHE A 103 8.33 13.30 -15.87
C PHE A 103 9.30 12.79 -16.95
N LEU A 104 10.56 13.22 -16.91
CA LEU A 104 11.58 12.77 -17.88
C LEU A 104 11.91 11.28 -17.75
N ILE A 105 11.89 10.74 -16.52
CA ILE A 105 12.12 9.31 -16.26
C ILE A 105 10.90 8.52 -16.77
N LYS A 106 9.70 8.98 -16.50
CA LYS A 106 8.46 8.36 -16.99
C LYS A 106 8.44 8.31 -18.52
N LEU A 107 8.79 9.40 -19.17
CA LEU A 107 8.85 9.49 -20.62
C LEU A 107 9.90 8.52 -21.19
N LYS A 108 11.10 8.46 -20.58
CA LYS A 108 12.15 7.50 -20.98
C LYS A 108 11.69 6.05 -20.83
N ASN A 109 11.02 5.73 -19.71
CA ASN A 109 10.50 4.39 -19.46
C ASN A 109 9.44 4.00 -20.49
N GLU A 110 8.56 4.94 -20.85
CA GLU A 110 7.54 4.74 -21.88
C GLU A 110 8.14 4.48 -23.26
N PHE A 111 9.21 5.20 -23.64
CA PHE A 111 9.94 4.93 -24.88
C PHE A 111 10.69 3.58 -24.88
N GLN A 112 11.04 3.06 -23.71
CA GLN A 112 11.74 1.77 -23.55
C GLN A 112 10.78 0.61 -23.28
N ASP A 113 9.48 0.84 -23.32
CA ASP A 113 8.43 -0.12 -22.94
C ASP A 113 8.64 -0.72 -21.54
N LYS A 114 9.18 0.11 -20.62
CA LYS A 114 9.41 -0.24 -19.22
C LYS A 114 8.34 0.35 -18.34
N LYS A 115 7.89 -0.43 -17.35
CA LYS A 115 7.01 0.09 -16.32
C LYS A 115 7.74 1.07 -15.40
N ASN A 116 6.99 2.07 -14.90
CA ASN A 116 7.48 2.94 -13.84
C ASN A 116 7.46 2.20 -12.50
N MET A 117 8.32 2.58 -11.56
CA MET A 117 8.29 2.02 -10.20
C MET A 117 7.24 2.74 -9.36
N GLY A 118 6.41 2.00 -8.66
CA GLY A 118 5.46 2.53 -7.68
C GLY A 118 6.15 3.05 -6.42
N ASN A 119 5.45 3.92 -5.68
CA ASN A 119 5.99 4.53 -4.47
C ASN A 119 6.21 3.49 -3.36
N THR A 120 7.20 3.75 -2.52
CA THR A 120 7.47 2.95 -1.32
C THR A 120 6.55 3.38 -0.18
N VAL A 121 5.85 2.43 0.42
CA VAL A 121 5.04 2.64 1.62
C VAL A 121 5.90 2.33 2.84
N VAL A 122 6.18 3.36 3.66
CA VAL A 122 6.89 3.23 4.93
C VAL A 122 5.87 3.03 6.04
N THR A 123 6.00 1.95 6.80
CA THR A 123 5.12 1.62 7.91
C THR A 123 5.72 2.03 9.26
N THR A 124 4.93 1.99 10.31
CA THR A 124 5.40 2.16 11.69
C THR A 124 5.86 0.86 12.33
N LEU A 125 5.75 -0.25 11.62
CA LEU A 125 6.13 -1.58 12.11
C LEU A 125 7.63 -1.66 12.40
N ASP A 126 7.98 -2.52 13.32
CA ASP A 126 9.34 -2.89 13.68
C ASP A 126 9.50 -4.39 13.40
N ALA A 127 10.36 -4.73 12.43
CA ALA A 127 10.50 -6.11 12.00
C ALA A 127 10.98 -7.04 13.13
N ASP A 128 11.95 -6.58 13.91
CA ASP A 128 12.51 -7.37 15.02
C ASP A 128 11.45 -7.62 16.10
N LEU A 129 10.66 -6.58 16.43
CA LEU A 129 9.60 -6.69 17.43
C LEU A 129 8.46 -7.60 16.93
N GLN A 130 8.11 -7.51 15.65
CA GLN A 130 7.11 -8.37 15.01
C GLN A 130 7.54 -9.84 15.07
N GLU A 131 8.77 -10.14 14.68
CA GLU A 131 9.31 -11.51 14.73
C GLU A 131 9.37 -12.04 16.17
N ALA A 132 9.83 -11.22 17.12
CA ALA A 132 9.85 -11.59 18.53
C ALA A 132 8.45 -11.91 19.06
N ALA A 133 7.45 -11.10 18.70
CA ALA A 133 6.05 -11.33 19.07
C ALA A 133 5.50 -12.61 18.43
N TYR A 134 5.82 -12.86 17.15
CA TYR A 134 5.42 -14.07 16.43
C TYR A 134 6.00 -15.33 17.07
N GLN A 135 7.29 -15.31 17.42
CA GLN A 135 7.98 -16.40 18.10
C GLN A 135 7.44 -16.63 19.53
N ALA A 136 7.19 -15.56 20.29
CA ALA A 136 6.64 -15.65 21.64
C ALA A 136 5.25 -16.27 21.68
N LEU A 137 4.43 -16.08 20.63
CA LEU A 137 3.13 -16.71 20.50
C LEU A 137 3.24 -18.23 20.27
N GLY A 138 4.36 -18.70 19.66
CA GLY A 138 4.61 -20.12 19.39
C GLY A 138 3.45 -20.77 18.65
N ASP A 139 2.97 -21.93 19.14
CA ASP A 139 1.84 -22.67 18.58
C ASP A 139 0.48 -22.26 19.17
N LYS A 140 0.45 -21.23 20.01
CA LYS A 140 -0.78 -20.76 20.65
C LYS A 140 -1.64 -19.96 19.66
N LYS A 141 -2.93 -20.23 19.65
CA LYS A 141 -3.90 -19.40 18.94
C LYS A 141 -4.12 -18.11 19.72
N GLY A 142 -3.96 -16.96 19.04
CA GLY A 142 -4.14 -15.66 19.66
C GLY A 142 -3.57 -14.53 18.84
N ALA A 143 -3.57 -13.34 19.42
CA ALA A 143 -3.01 -12.15 18.79
C ALA A 143 -2.16 -11.35 19.77
N VAL A 144 -1.15 -10.68 19.24
CA VAL A 144 -0.30 -9.72 19.96
C VAL A 144 -0.31 -8.41 19.21
N VAL A 145 -0.55 -7.31 19.91
CA VAL A 145 -0.44 -5.96 19.36
C VAL A 145 0.46 -5.15 20.28
N ALA A 146 1.52 -4.58 19.70
CA ALA A 146 2.40 -3.62 20.39
C ALA A 146 2.19 -2.23 19.78
N MET A 147 1.95 -1.24 20.62
CA MET A 147 1.63 0.12 20.22
C MET A 147 2.39 1.14 21.07
N GLU A 148 2.83 2.22 20.47
CA GLU A 148 3.38 3.36 21.17
C GLU A 148 2.25 4.21 21.78
N PRO A 149 2.13 4.30 23.13
CA PRO A 149 0.94 4.92 23.75
C PRO A 149 0.78 6.42 23.44
N LYS A 150 1.90 7.13 23.23
CA LYS A 150 1.89 8.59 23.00
C LYS A 150 1.41 8.98 21.60
N THR A 151 1.68 8.14 20.62
CA THR A 151 1.42 8.48 19.20
C THR A 151 0.34 7.60 18.57
N GLY A 152 0.01 6.47 19.20
CA GLY A 152 -0.88 5.45 18.65
C GLY A 152 -0.25 4.62 17.53
N LYS A 153 1.05 4.76 17.27
CA LYS A 153 1.74 3.98 16.23
C LYS A 153 1.76 2.51 16.59
N ILE A 154 1.32 1.67 15.67
CA ILE A 154 1.41 0.22 15.80
C ILE A 154 2.82 -0.20 15.40
N LEU A 155 3.52 -0.85 16.32
CA LEU A 155 4.90 -1.32 16.13
C LEU A 155 4.96 -2.80 15.77
N ALA A 156 4.01 -3.60 16.28
CA ALA A 156 3.84 -5.00 15.90
C ALA A 156 2.37 -5.40 15.99
N MET A 157 1.95 -6.27 15.08
CA MET A 157 0.60 -6.85 15.06
C MET A 157 0.67 -8.26 14.49
N VAL A 158 0.55 -9.24 15.35
CA VAL A 158 0.64 -10.67 15.04
C VAL A 158 -0.68 -11.34 15.36
N SER A 159 -1.09 -12.28 14.53
CA SER A 159 -2.22 -13.17 14.80
C SER A 159 -1.88 -14.58 14.36
N LYS A 160 -2.35 -15.58 15.09
CA LYS A 160 -2.26 -17.01 14.75
C LYS A 160 -3.61 -17.69 14.96
N PRO A 161 -3.98 -18.64 14.09
CA PRO A 161 -3.26 -19.17 12.92
C PRO A 161 -3.15 -18.15 11.80
N ASP A 162 -2.09 -18.26 11.00
CA ASP A 162 -1.76 -17.49 9.81
C ASP A 162 -2.17 -18.21 8.52
#